data_9673ac9b592253ef5f5a292eea08d3ea
#
_entry.id   9673ac9b592253ef5f5a292eea08d3ea
#
_cell.length_a   1.000
_cell.length_b   1.000
_cell.length_c   1.000
_cell.angle_alpha   90.00
_cell.angle_beta   90.00
_cell.angle_gamma   90.00
#
_symmetry.space_group_name_H-M   'P 1'
#
loop_
_entity.id
_entity.type
_entity.pdbx_description
1 polymer ?
#
loop_
_entity_poly.entity_id
_entity_poly.type
_entity_poly.pdbx_seq_one_letter_code
_entity_poly.pdbx_strand_id
1 'polypeptide(L)'
;HQPFDPEKFNYECQIGVTSESLGGEDMAIVRVMLEGITRADQALGDLTDALRESEEPTIVVFFGDHRPNLFMTDGDTVYTKLGLCPDNDTVGWTPEEISDLYSTDYLIWANDAALLQGQAGTRRDSSITAIGPQLLELTGQPVTRYWALLEKVSQVCLTNTELYFVDGTGTPSAGVEEAALSDEARELLQLREDVLYDAMYGQQYITAEMNEPVQ
;
A
#
# COMPACT_ATOMS: atom_id res chain seq x y z
N HIS A 1 14.72 -0.48 5.12
CA HIS A 1 15.46 0.70 4.67
C HIS A 1 16.98 0.52 4.68
N GLN A 2 17.46 -0.68 4.43
CA GLN A 2 18.88 -0.89 4.24
C GLN A 2 19.24 -0.45 2.82
N PRO A 3 20.27 0.37 2.63
CA PRO A 3 20.76 0.62 1.29
C PRO A 3 21.16 -0.74 0.69
N PHE A 4 20.74 -1.01 -0.51
CA PHE A 4 21.13 -2.22 -1.23
C PHE A 4 22.59 -2.09 -1.64
N ASP A 5 23.48 -2.37 -0.71
CA ASP A 5 24.93 -2.29 -0.88
C ASP A 5 25.46 -3.70 -1.18
N PRO A 6 25.83 -3.99 -2.43
CA PRO A 6 26.30 -5.32 -2.82
C PRO A 6 27.55 -5.76 -2.09
N GLU A 7 28.35 -4.83 -1.57
CA GLU A 7 29.56 -5.15 -0.80
C GLU A 7 29.25 -5.62 0.63
N LYS A 8 28.16 -5.08 1.21
CA LYS A 8 27.70 -5.46 2.56
C LYS A 8 26.83 -6.71 2.58
N PHE A 9 26.07 -6.91 1.51
CA PHE A 9 25.16 -8.05 1.37
C PHE A 9 25.71 -8.99 0.32
N ASN A 10 26.70 -9.79 0.70
CA ASN A 10 27.29 -10.83 -0.14
C ASN A 10 26.31 -12.01 -0.28
N TYR A 11 25.15 -11.75 -0.88
CA TYR A 11 24.17 -12.78 -1.20
C TYR A 11 24.50 -13.37 -2.57
N GLU A 12 24.64 -14.69 -2.63
CA GLU A 12 24.56 -15.41 -3.90
C GLU A 12 23.11 -15.38 -4.39
N CYS A 13 22.76 -14.36 -5.18
CA CYS A 13 21.43 -14.27 -5.75
C CYS A 13 21.22 -15.45 -6.72
N GLN A 14 20.25 -16.31 -6.39
CA GLN A 14 19.88 -17.48 -7.18
C GLN A 14 18.99 -17.09 -8.37
N ILE A 15 18.52 -15.84 -8.42
CA ILE A 15 17.60 -15.37 -9.46
C ILE A 15 18.40 -14.96 -10.69
N GLY A 16 18.17 -15.67 -11.81
CA GLY A 16 18.72 -15.36 -13.12
C GLY A 16 17.99 -14.20 -13.78
N VAL A 17 18.36 -12.96 -13.44
CA VAL A 17 17.82 -11.74 -14.08
C VAL A 17 18.87 -11.16 -15.01
N THR A 18 18.44 -10.77 -16.21
CA THR A 18 19.23 -10.04 -17.20
C THR A 18 18.48 -8.81 -17.69
N SER A 19 19.18 -7.73 -17.98
CA SER A 19 18.64 -6.52 -18.60
C SER A 19 19.66 -5.94 -19.55
N GLU A 20 19.20 -5.45 -20.70
CA GLU A 20 20.05 -4.72 -21.65
C GLU A 20 20.26 -3.26 -21.21
N SER A 21 19.37 -2.74 -20.37
CA SER A 21 19.35 -1.35 -19.88
C SER A 21 20.22 -1.13 -18.65
N LEU A 22 20.63 -2.19 -17.93
CA LEU A 22 21.36 -2.10 -16.68
C LEU A 22 22.77 -2.65 -16.83
N GLY A 23 23.77 -1.85 -16.42
CA GLY A 23 25.17 -2.27 -16.34
C GLY A 23 25.41 -3.27 -15.18
N GLY A 24 26.65 -3.76 -15.08
CA GLY A 24 27.01 -4.80 -14.11
C GLY A 24 26.78 -4.41 -12.65
N GLU A 25 27.12 -3.18 -12.26
CA GLU A 25 26.93 -2.67 -10.90
C GLU A 25 25.45 -2.45 -10.58
N ASP A 26 24.70 -1.85 -11.52
CA ASP A 26 23.25 -1.64 -11.37
C ASP A 26 22.53 -2.98 -11.25
N MET A 27 22.93 -3.97 -12.05
CA MET A 27 22.39 -5.31 -11.98
C MET A 27 22.69 -6.00 -10.63
N ALA A 28 23.85 -5.72 -10.02
CA ALA A 28 24.14 -6.23 -8.68
C ALA A 28 23.18 -5.70 -7.63
N ILE A 29 22.83 -4.41 -7.68
CA ILE A 29 21.82 -3.79 -6.79
C ILE A 29 20.45 -4.45 -6.97
N VAL A 30 20.02 -4.64 -8.22
CA VAL A 30 18.74 -5.32 -8.52
C VAL A 30 18.72 -6.76 -7.98
N ARG A 31 19.81 -7.50 -8.15
CA ARG A 31 19.90 -8.88 -7.63
C ARG A 31 19.81 -8.94 -6.11
N VAL A 32 20.47 -8.03 -5.41
CA VAL A 32 20.36 -7.95 -3.93
C VAL A 32 18.92 -7.66 -3.51
N MET A 33 18.22 -6.76 -4.20
CA MET A 33 16.81 -6.48 -3.93
C MET A 33 15.95 -7.73 -4.16
N LEU A 34 16.10 -8.40 -5.30
CA LEU A 34 15.33 -9.59 -5.65
C LEU A 34 15.58 -10.74 -4.67
N GLU A 35 16.82 -10.92 -4.22
CA GLU A 35 17.14 -11.88 -3.15
C GLU A 35 16.44 -11.52 -1.84
N GLY A 36 16.40 -10.21 -1.49
CA GLY A 36 15.68 -9.73 -0.31
C GLY A 36 14.18 -10.01 -0.39
N ILE A 37 13.56 -9.77 -1.54
CA ILE A 37 12.14 -10.09 -1.79
C ILE A 37 11.90 -11.60 -1.69
N THR A 38 12.75 -12.43 -2.31
CA THR A 38 12.64 -13.88 -2.25
C THR A 38 12.71 -14.41 -0.83
N ARG A 39 13.59 -13.85 0.01
CA ARG A 39 13.69 -14.24 1.42
C ARG A 39 12.48 -13.77 2.25
N ALA A 40 11.97 -12.58 1.94
CA ALA A 40 10.75 -12.09 2.60
C ALA A 40 9.54 -12.96 2.24
N ASP A 41 9.41 -13.35 0.98
CA ASP A 41 8.37 -14.26 0.50
C ASP A 41 8.48 -15.64 1.16
N GLN A 42 9.70 -16.20 1.24
CA GLN A 42 9.94 -17.45 1.96
C GLN A 42 9.56 -17.34 3.45
N ALA A 43 9.97 -16.28 4.12
CA ALA A 43 9.64 -16.05 5.52
C ALA A 43 8.12 -15.91 5.75
N LEU A 44 7.41 -15.25 4.84
CA LEU A 44 5.94 -15.18 4.86
C LEU A 44 5.32 -16.57 4.64
N GLY A 45 5.88 -17.36 3.71
CA GLY A 45 5.50 -18.76 3.49
C GLY A 45 5.66 -19.60 4.75
N ASP A 46 6.85 -19.57 5.37
CA ASP A 46 7.15 -20.31 6.60
C ASP A 46 6.20 -19.90 7.75
N LEU A 47 5.90 -18.59 7.87
CA LEU A 47 4.94 -18.08 8.86
C LEU A 47 3.53 -18.64 8.60
N THR A 48 3.04 -18.55 7.36
CA THR A 48 1.69 -19.01 7.03
C THR A 48 1.57 -20.53 7.13
N ASP A 49 2.63 -21.29 6.85
CA ASP A 49 2.67 -22.74 7.04
C ASP A 49 2.60 -23.10 8.52
N ALA A 50 3.37 -22.44 9.39
CA ALA A 50 3.29 -22.62 10.83
C ALA A 50 1.90 -22.28 11.39
N LEU A 51 1.27 -21.21 10.87
CA LEU A 51 -0.06 -20.80 11.29
C LEU A 51 -1.18 -21.75 10.80
N ARG A 52 -1.00 -22.44 9.66
CA ARG A 52 -1.94 -23.47 9.23
C ARG A 52 -2.01 -24.68 10.17
N GLU A 53 -0.90 -24.99 10.84
CA GLU A 53 -0.82 -26.05 11.85
C GLU A 53 -1.35 -25.60 13.22
N SER A 54 -1.62 -24.30 13.41
CA SER A 54 -2.13 -23.74 14.66
C SER A 54 -3.65 -23.91 14.78
N GLU A 55 -4.11 -24.30 15.96
CA GLU A 55 -5.56 -24.30 16.30
C GLU A 55 -6.08 -22.89 16.64
N GLU A 56 -5.18 -21.92 16.81
CA GLU A 56 -5.55 -20.52 17.12
C GLU A 56 -6.06 -19.83 15.87
N PRO A 57 -7.31 -19.32 15.85
CA PRO A 57 -7.83 -18.55 14.71
C PRO A 57 -6.96 -17.30 14.45
N THR A 58 -6.32 -17.26 13.29
CA THR A 58 -5.33 -16.23 12.99
C THR A 58 -5.54 -15.62 11.62
N ILE A 59 -5.48 -14.28 11.54
CA ILE A 59 -5.47 -13.53 10.29
C ILE A 59 -4.14 -12.77 10.20
N VAL A 60 -3.51 -12.85 9.04
CA VAL A 60 -2.30 -12.10 8.70
C VAL A 60 -2.65 -11.02 7.69
N VAL A 61 -2.30 -9.77 8.02
CA VAL A 61 -2.35 -8.65 7.09
C VAL A 61 -0.90 -8.28 6.77
N PHE A 62 -0.52 -8.47 5.52
CA PHE A 62 0.82 -8.16 5.01
C PHE A 62 0.70 -7.11 3.90
N PHE A 63 1.51 -6.07 3.95
CA PHE A 63 1.50 -5.00 2.95
C PHE A 63 2.87 -4.36 2.82
N GLY A 64 3.17 -3.83 1.62
CA GLY A 64 4.33 -2.99 1.40
C GLY A 64 4.03 -1.55 1.84
N ASP A 65 4.96 -0.94 2.56
CA ASP A 65 4.87 0.47 2.97
C ASP A 65 5.20 1.43 1.82
N HIS A 66 6.19 1.07 0.99
CA HIS A 66 6.60 1.79 -0.21
C HIS A 66 7.55 0.94 -1.06
N ARG A 67 7.77 1.31 -2.31
CA ARG A 67 8.82 0.72 -3.12
C ARG A 67 10.21 1.19 -2.64
N PRO A 68 11.25 0.36 -2.75
CA PRO A 68 12.60 0.75 -2.38
C PRO A 68 13.18 1.78 -3.35
N ASN A 69 13.91 2.78 -2.84
CA ASN A 69 14.72 3.64 -3.67
C ASN A 69 15.98 2.88 -4.11
N LEU A 70 16.05 2.56 -5.38
CA LEU A 70 17.17 1.84 -5.99
C LEU A 70 18.04 2.82 -6.76
N PHE A 71 18.79 3.67 -6.03
CA PHE A 71 19.74 4.59 -6.62
C PHE A 71 20.94 3.84 -7.20
N MET A 72 21.29 4.24 -8.42
CA MET A 72 22.45 3.75 -9.15
C MET A 72 23.69 4.60 -8.86
N THR A 73 24.84 4.13 -9.29
CA THR A 73 26.13 4.81 -9.06
C THR A 73 26.26 6.16 -9.74
N ASP A 74 25.51 6.40 -10.80
CA ASP A 74 25.42 7.68 -11.52
C ASP A 74 24.38 8.66 -10.96
N GLY A 75 23.67 8.27 -9.88
CA GLY A 75 22.64 9.09 -9.25
C GLY A 75 21.25 8.90 -9.86
N ASP A 76 21.13 8.09 -10.89
CA ASP A 76 19.85 7.68 -11.47
C ASP A 76 19.19 6.57 -10.65
N THR A 77 17.98 6.14 -10.99
CA THR A 77 17.31 5.01 -10.34
C THR A 77 17.14 3.83 -11.31
N VAL A 78 16.98 2.63 -10.75
CA VAL A 78 16.60 1.46 -11.55
C VAL A 78 15.32 1.73 -12.33
N TYR A 79 14.37 2.41 -11.73
CA TYR A 79 13.06 2.68 -12.34
C TYR A 79 13.19 3.52 -13.61
N THR A 80 14.00 4.59 -13.57
CA THR A 80 14.29 5.43 -14.72
C THR A 80 15.02 4.66 -15.83
N LYS A 81 16.06 3.90 -15.45
CA LYS A 81 16.84 3.10 -16.41
C LYS A 81 16.04 1.99 -17.09
N LEU A 82 15.01 1.48 -16.42
CA LEU A 82 14.09 0.50 -16.99
C LEU A 82 12.91 1.15 -17.72
N GLY A 83 12.82 2.48 -17.74
CA GLY A 83 11.74 3.22 -18.39
C GLY A 83 10.39 3.09 -17.68
N LEU A 84 10.42 2.81 -16.37
CA LEU A 84 9.22 2.72 -15.51
C LEU A 84 8.77 4.09 -15.01
N CYS A 85 9.65 5.08 -15.05
CA CYS A 85 9.35 6.48 -14.82
C CYS A 85 10.23 7.36 -15.71
N PRO A 86 9.84 8.62 -16.00
CA PRO A 86 10.57 9.51 -16.93
C PRO A 86 11.97 9.90 -16.42
N ASP A 87 12.08 10.22 -15.15
CA ASP A 87 13.29 10.70 -14.48
C ASP A 87 13.20 10.47 -12.95
N ASN A 88 14.08 11.10 -12.17
CA ASN A 88 14.12 10.98 -10.71
C ASN A 88 13.37 12.09 -9.97
N ASP A 89 12.70 12.98 -10.70
CA ASP A 89 11.95 14.10 -10.14
C ASP A 89 10.48 13.97 -10.53
N THR A 90 9.62 13.81 -9.53
CA THR A 90 8.16 13.68 -9.75
C THR A 90 7.52 14.95 -10.32
N VAL A 91 8.27 16.04 -10.42
CA VAL A 91 7.80 17.29 -11.07
C VAL A 91 7.64 17.05 -12.56
N GLY A 92 6.40 17.08 -13.02
CA GLY A 92 6.06 16.87 -14.44
C GLY A 92 5.70 15.42 -14.80
N TRP A 93 5.72 14.48 -13.84
CA TRP A 93 5.17 13.16 -14.08
C TRP A 93 3.64 13.21 -14.21
N THR A 94 3.10 12.32 -15.00
CA THR A 94 1.65 12.13 -15.05
C THR A 94 1.15 11.48 -13.75
N PRO A 95 -0.12 11.69 -13.39
CA PRO A 95 -0.71 11.01 -12.23
C PRO A 95 -0.62 9.49 -12.32
N GLU A 96 -0.68 8.90 -13.51
CA GLU A 96 -0.53 7.46 -13.75
C GLU A 96 0.88 6.99 -13.41
N GLU A 97 1.92 7.69 -13.87
CA GLU A 97 3.31 7.35 -13.57
C GLU A 97 3.60 7.42 -12.07
N ILE A 98 3.05 8.44 -11.38
CA ILE A 98 3.16 8.56 -9.93
C ILE A 98 2.42 7.39 -9.25
N SER A 99 1.17 7.13 -9.64
CA SER A 99 0.34 6.06 -9.06
C SER A 99 1.01 4.70 -9.21
N ASP A 100 1.56 4.39 -10.37
CA ASP A 100 2.25 3.11 -10.63
C ASP A 100 3.49 2.95 -9.74
N LEU A 101 4.28 4.02 -9.56
CA LEU A 101 5.49 3.95 -8.76
C LEU A 101 5.21 3.90 -7.26
N TYR A 102 4.14 4.56 -6.79
CA TYR A 102 3.77 4.63 -5.37
C TYR A 102 2.80 3.52 -4.94
N SER A 103 2.46 2.59 -5.83
CA SER A 103 1.63 1.43 -5.50
C SER A 103 2.46 0.25 -5.01
N THR A 104 1.92 -0.48 -4.03
CA THR A 104 2.50 -1.72 -3.49
C THR A 104 1.41 -2.77 -3.31
N ASP A 105 1.81 -4.04 -3.22
CA ASP A 105 0.86 -5.14 -2.99
C ASP A 105 0.51 -5.27 -1.51
N TYR A 106 -0.69 -5.81 -1.24
CA TYR A 106 -1.10 -6.26 0.09
C TYR A 106 -1.77 -7.63 0.03
N LEU A 107 -1.76 -8.33 1.16
CA LEU A 107 -2.38 -9.63 1.34
C LEU A 107 -3.15 -9.65 2.68
N ILE A 108 -4.40 -10.13 2.65
CA ILE A 108 -5.14 -10.56 3.83
C ILE A 108 -5.30 -12.07 3.73
N TRP A 109 -4.72 -12.79 4.68
CA TRP A 109 -4.70 -14.26 4.71
C TRP A 109 -5.22 -14.74 6.07
N ALA A 110 -5.88 -15.89 6.09
CA ALA A 110 -6.32 -16.53 7.32
C ALA A 110 -5.99 -18.02 7.29
N ASN A 111 -5.69 -18.60 8.47
CA ASN A 111 -5.47 -20.03 8.60
C ASN A 111 -6.78 -20.84 8.49
N ASP A 112 -7.93 -20.21 8.69
CA ASP A 112 -9.26 -20.75 8.42
C ASP A 112 -10.05 -19.80 7.50
N ALA A 113 -10.49 -20.28 6.35
CA ALA A 113 -11.26 -19.50 5.39
C ALA A 113 -12.60 -18.98 5.96
N ALA A 114 -13.15 -19.62 6.98
CA ALA A 114 -14.36 -19.17 7.66
C ALA A 114 -14.16 -17.81 8.38
N LEU A 115 -12.94 -17.48 8.78
CA LEU A 115 -12.61 -16.18 9.39
C LEU A 115 -12.78 -15.01 8.42
N LEU A 116 -12.70 -15.27 7.12
CA LEU A 116 -12.91 -14.28 6.05
C LEU A 116 -14.26 -14.48 5.34
N GLN A 117 -15.23 -15.11 5.99
CA GLN A 117 -16.58 -15.36 5.46
C GLN A 117 -16.59 -16.01 4.07
N GLY A 118 -15.59 -16.82 3.76
CA GLY A 118 -15.45 -17.53 2.49
C GLY A 118 -15.02 -16.64 1.31
N GLN A 119 -14.60 -15.42 1.53
CA GLN A 119 -14.15 -14.47 0.47
C GLN A 119 -12.68 -14.66 0.05
N ALA A 120 -12.17 -15.90 0.14
CA ALA A 120 -10.82 -16.20 -0.32
C ALA A 120 -10.69 -16.05 -1.85
N GLY A 121 -9.48 -15.64 -2.30
CA GLY A 121 -9.15 -15.52 -3.74
C GLY A 121 -9.71 -14.28 -4.43
N THR A 122 -10.18 -13.29 -3.68
CA THR A 122 -10.59 -11.99 -4.25
C THR A 122 -9.38 -11.07 -4.47
N ARG A 123 -9.45 -10.20 -5.49
CA ARG A 123 -8.49 -9.13 -5.72
C ARG A 123 -9.21 -7.80 -5.66
N ARG A 124 -8.63 -6.83 -4.96
CA ARG A 124 -9.21 -5.52 -4.76
C ARG A 124 -8.10 -4.47 -4.68
N ASP A 125 -8.28 -3.35 -5.37
CA ASP A 125 -7.47 -2.17 -5.15
C ASP A 125 -7.92 -1.49 -3.85
N SER A 126 -6.97 -0.98 -3.09
CA SER A 126 -7.23 -0.41 -1.76
C SER A 126 -6.19 0.64 -1.42
N SER A 127 -6.42 1.36 -0.35
CA SER A 127 -5.40 2.20 0.28
C SER A 127 -5.06 1.67 1.67
N ILE A 128 -3.91 2.07 2.20
CA ILE A 128 -3.50 1.67 3.54
C ILE A 128 -4.52 2.07 4.62
N THR A 129 -5.22 3.20 4.41
CA THR A 129 -6.27 3.68 5.33
C THR A 129 -7.56 2.86 5.24
N ALA A 130 -7.77 2.13 4.15
CA ALA A 130 -8.95 1.31 3.93
C ALA A 130 -8.74 -0.18 4.31
N ILE A 131 -7.50 -0.61 4.58
CA ILE A 131 -7.21 -2.00 4.98
C ILE A 131 -7.93 -2.36 6.29
N GLY A 132 -7.95 -1.46 7.27
CA GLY A 132 -8.64 -1.69 8.54
C GLY A 132 -10.15 -1.91 8.37
N PRO A 133 -10.90 -0.99 7.74
CA PRO A 133 -12.32 -1.19 7.42
C PRO A 133 -12.58 -2.48 6.63
N GLN A 134 -11.77 -2.76 5.62
CA GLN A 134 -11.87 -3.98 4.83
C GLN A 134 -11.69 -5.25 5.68
N LEU A 135 -10.76 -5.24 6.61
CA LEU A 135 -10.56 -6.37 7.53
C LEU A 135 -11.79 -6.59 8.43
N LEU A 136 -12.38 -5.52 8.95
CA LEU A 136 -13.60 -5.61 9.78
C LEU A 136 -14.79 -6.13 8.96
N GLU A 137 -14.95 -5.67 7.71
CA GLU A 137 -15.93 -6.20 6.77
C GLU A 137 -15.75 -7.70 6.54
N LEU A 138 -14.53 -8.12 6.18
CA LEU A 138 -14.19 -9.52 5.88
C LEU A 138 -14.41 -10.46 7.07
N THR A 139 -14.23 -9.95 8.29
CA THR A 139 -14.38 -10.74 9.53
C THR A 139 -15.77 -10.62 10.16
N GLY A 140 -16.64 -9.77 9.62
CA GLY A 140 -17.96 -9.50 10.18
C GLY A 140 -17.91 -8.86 11.57
N GLN A 141 -16.82 -8.16 11.90
CA GLN A 141 -16.68 -7.50 13.19
C GLN A 141 -17.43 -6.17 13.21
N PRO A 142 -17.94 -5.74 14.39
CA PRO A 142 -18.55 -4.43 14.52
C PRO A 142 -17.59 -3.32 14.12
N VAL A 143 -18.09 -2.36 13.36
CA VAL A 143 -17.32 -1.16 12.96
C VAL A 143 -17.70 0.03 13.82
N THR A 144 -16.73 0.86 14.17
CA THR A 144 -16.99 2.17 14.76
C THR A 144 -17.40 3.17 13.67
N ARG A 145 -17.97 4.31 14.07
CA ARG A 145 -18.32 5.38 13.11
C ARG A 145 -17.12 5.88 12.31
N TYR A 146 -15.94 5.92 12.94
CA TYR A 146 -14.70 6.28 12.24
C TYR A 146 -14.32 5.28 11.14
N TRP A 147 -14.38 3.97 11.45
CA TRP A 147 -14.12 2.95 10.45
C TRP A 147 -15.15 2.94 9.32
N ALA A 148 -16.42 3.19 9.64
CA ALA A 148 -17.47 3.34 8.65
C ALA A 148 -17.28 4.60 7.76
N LEU A 149 -16.75 5.68 8.33
CA LEU A 149 -16.35 6.86 7.55
C LEU A 149 -15.21 6.52 6.58
N LEU A 150 -14.16 5.83 7.04
CA LEU A 150 -13.03 5.43 6.19
C LEU A 150 -13.47 4.47 5.08
N GLU A 151 -14.40 3.57 5.35
CA GLU A 151 -15.00 2.71 4.34
C GLU A 151 -15.71 3.54 3.25
N LYS A 152 -16.57 4.48 3.64
CA LYS A 152 -17.22 5.37 2.68
C LYS A 152 -16.24 6.24 1.90
N VAL A 153 -15.22 6.78 2.56
CA VAL A 153 -14.15 7.53 1.90
C VAL A 153 -13.45 6.67 0.86
N SER A 154 -13.15 5.39 1.15
CA SER A 154 -12.48 4.50 0.21
C SER A 154 -13.27 4.22 -1.08
N GLN A 155 -14.59 4.40 -1.05
CA GLN A 155 -15.46 4.28 -2.23
C GLN A 155 -15.37 5.48 -3.18
N VAL A 156 -14.87 6.61 -2.71
CA VAL A 156 -14.74 7.86 -3.50
C VAL A 156 -13.28 8.29 -3.67
N CYS A 157 -12.39 7.81 -2.81
CA CYS A 157 -10.98 8.17 -2.80
C CYS A 157 -10.13 7.00 -2.27
N LEU A 158 -9.28 6.43 -3.10
CA LEU A 158 -8.28 5.45 -2.67
C LEU A 158 -7.05 6.14 -2.08
N THR A 159 -6.60 7.25 -2.68
CA THR A 159 -5.42 7.99 -2.24
C THR A 159 -5.61 9.48 -2.46
N ASN A 160 -5.19 10.27 -1.46
CA ASN A 160 -5.10 11.72 -1.55
C ASN A 160 -3.79 12.19 -0.90
N THR A 161 -2.85 12.63 -1.72
CA THR A 161 -1.53 13.12 -1.31
C THR A 161 -1.29 14.51 -1.90
N GLU A 162 -0.16 15.13 -1.55
CA GLU A 162 0.27 16.38 -2.18
C GLU A 162 0.68 16.22 -3.65
N LEU A 163 0.97 14.99 -4.09
CA LEU A 163 1.48 14.71 -5.43
C LEU A 163 0.38 14.30 -6.41
N TYR A 164 -0.63 13.57 -5.93
CA TYR A 164 -1.67 13.01 -6.77
C TYR A 164 -2.89 12.58 -5.96
N PHE A 165 -3.99 12.38 -6.66
CA PHE A 165 -5.24 11.86 -6.14
C PHE A 165 -5.65 10.63 -6.95
N VAL A 166 -6.20 9.59 -6.29
CA VAL A 166 -6.80 8.43 -6.96
C VAL A 166 -8.22 8.29 -6.46
N ASP A 167 -9.18 8.35 -7.37
CA ASP A 167 -10.59 8.19 -7.03
C ASP A 167 -10.97 6.76 -6.64
N GLY A 168 -12.21 6.54 -6.20
CA GLY A 168 -12.71 5.23 -5.78
C GLY A 168 -12.78 4.19 -6.90
N THR A 169 -12.62 4.59 -8.17
CA THR A 169 -12.55 3.69 -9.33
C THR A 169 -11.12 3.30 -9.69
N GLY A 170 -10.12 3.89 -9.02
CA GLY A 170 -8.70 3.69 -9.32
C GLY A 170 -8.16 4.66 -10.39
N THR A 171 -8.91 5.70 -10.74
CA THR A 171 -8.47 6.69 -11.75
C THR A 171 -7.63 7.77 -11.08
N PRO A 172 -6.35 7.92 -11.49
CA PRO A 172 -5.48 8.95 -10.95
C PRO A 172 -5.74 10.32 -11.58
N SER A 173 -5.47 11.39 -10.81
CA SER A 173 -5.49 12.78 -11.25
C SER A 173 -4.42 13.58 -10.50
N ALA A 174 -4.03 14.76 -11.00
CA ALA A 174 -2.98 15.58 -10.40
C ALA A 174 -3.36 16.13 -9.03
N GLY A 175 -4.64 16.12 -8.67
CA GLY A 175 -5.13 16.51 -7.34
C GLY A 175 -6.64 16.39 -7.24
N VAL A 176 -7.15 16.58 -6.02
CA VAL A 176 -8.59 16.50 -5.72
C VAL A 176 -9.42 17.51 -6.51
N GLU A 177 -8.86 18.65 -6.88
CA GLU A 177 -9.53 19.68 -7.65
C GLU A 177 -9.77 19.30 -9.12
N GLU A 178 -8.87 18.47 -9.68
CA GLU A 178 -8.97 17.96 -11.04
C GLU A 178 -9.81 16.68 -11.14
N ALA A 179 -10.06 16.03 -9.98
CA ALA A 179 -10.89 14.85 -9.91
C ALA A 179 -12.37 15.22 -10.10
N ALA A 180 -13.08 14.44 -10.91
CA ALA A 180 -14.52 14.63 -11.18
C ALA A 180 -15.39 14.15 -10.00
N LEU A 181 -15.17 14.69 -8.81
CA LEU A 181 -15.88 14.29 -7.60
C LEU A 181 -17.26 14.97 -7.51
N SER A 182 -18.25 14.20 -7.03
CA SER A 182 -19.53 14.75 -6.62
C SER A 182 -19.40 15.63 -5.36
N ASP A 183 -20.41 16.48 -5.11
CA ASP A 183 -20.46 17.29 -3.88
C ASP A 183 -20.45 16.39 -2.63
N GLU A 184 -21.17 15.27 -2.65
CA GLU A 184 -21.19 14.28 -1.56
C GLU A 184 -19.80 13.67 -1.30
N ALA A 185 -19.04 13.35 -2.36
CA ALA A 185 -17.68 12.85 -2.22
C ALA A 185 -16.76 13.90 -1.59
N ARG A 186 -16.89 15.17 -1.98
CA ARG A 186 -16.13 16.28 -1.39
C ARG A 186 -16.48 16.49 0.08
N GLU A 187 -17.76 16.40 0.46
CA GLU A 187 -18.21 16.46 1.86
C GLU A 187 -17.64 15.31 2.70
N LEU A 188 -17.57 14.08 2.16
CA LEU A 188 -16.95 12.95 2.85
C LEU A 188 -15.44 13.15 3.08
N LEU A 189 -14.73 13.66 2.08
CA LEU A 189 -13.31 13.98 2.23
C LEU A 189 -13.09 15.08 3.28
N GLN A 190 -13.90 16.14 3.25
CA GLN A 190 -13.82 17.21 4.23
C GLN A 190 -14.14 16.70 5.65
N LEU A 191 -15.16 15.86 5.80
CA LEU A 191 -15.49 15.27 7.11
C LEU A 191 -14.33 14.45 7.66
N ARG A 192 -13.65 13.65 6.82
CA ARG A 192 -12.45 12.92 7.24
C ARG A 192 -11.36 13.86 7.75
N GLU A 193 -11.07 14.95 7.02
CA GLU A 193 -10.06 15.94 7.43
C GLU A 193 -10.45 16.61 8.75
N ASP A 194 -11.73 16.98 8.92
CA ASP A 194 -12.22 17.60 10.14
C ASP A 194 -12.10 16.67 11.36
N VAL A 195 -12.43 15.37 11.18
CA VAL A 195 -12.25 14.34 12.23
C VAL A 195 -10.78 14.19 12.60
N LEU A 196 -9.89 14.09 11.61
CA LEU A 196 -8.45 13.97 11.85
C LEU A 196 -7.89 15.23 12.52
N TYR A 197 -8.32 16.41 12.07
CA TYR A 197 -7.89 17.66 12.68
C TYR A 197 -8.33 17.75 14.14
N ASP A 198 -9.61 17.43 14.44
CA ASP A 198 -10.11 17.45 15.82
C ASP A 198 -9.39 16.43 16.71
N ALA A 199 -9.09 15.24 16.18
CA ALA A 199 -8.38 14.21 16.92
C ALA A 199 -6.92 14.60 17.24
N MET A 200 -6.22 15.24 16.30
CA MET A 200 -4.79 15.55 16.41
C MET A 200 -4.49 16.92 17.02
N TYR A 201 -5.26 17.92 16.67
CA TYR A 201 -4.98 19.33 16.99
C TYR A 201 -6.15 20.06 17.64
N GLY A 202 -7.38 19.52 17.56
CA GLY A 202 -8.59 20.13 18.11
C GLY A 202 -8.80 19.83 19.58
N GLN A 203 -10.03 19.96 20.01
CA GLN A 203 -10.48 19.71 21.41
C GLN A 203 -10.99 18.28 21.61
N GLN A 204 -10.92 17.44 20.59
CA GLN A 204 -11.41 16.05 20.58
C GLN A 204 -12.91 15.91 20.85
N TYR A 205 -13.70 16.87 20.40
CA TYR A 205 -15.16 16.91 20.63
C TYR A 205 -15.88 15.72 19.97
N ILE A 206 -15.46 15.31 18.78
CA ILE A 206 -16.08 14.22 18.02
C ILE A 206 -15.37 12.88 18.22
N THR A 207 -14.21 12.85 18.86
CA THR A 207 -13.40 11.61 19.03
C THR A 207 -14.18 10.52 19.77
N ALA A 208 -14.91 10.88 20.84
CA ALA A 208 -15.70 9.92 21.60
C ALA A 208 -16.84 9.34 20.72
N GLU A 209 -17.54 10.19 19.98
CA GLU A 209 -18.63 9.78 19.09
C GLU A 209 -18.13 8.89 17.93
N MET A 210 -16.95 9.20 17.36
CA MET A 210 -16.36 8.43 16.27
C MET A 210 -15.91 7.03 16.70
N ASN A 211 -15.65 6.81 18.00
CA ASN A 211 -15.31 5.53 18.55
C ASN A 211 -16.52 4.66 18.93
N GLU A 212 -17.74 5.20 18.84
CA GLU A 212 -18.95 4.43 19.09
C GLU A 212 -19.22 3.45 17.92
N PRO A 213 -19.75 2.23 18.23
CA PRO A 213 -20.17 1.30 17.19
C PRO A 213 -21.29 1.89 16.32
N VAL A 214 -21.28 1.53 15.04
CA VAL A 214 -22.43 1.75 14.15
C VAL A 214 -23.53 0.78 14.56
N GLN A 215 -24.75 1.32 14.77
CA GLN A 215 -25.93 0.53 15.12
C GLN A 215 -26.52 -0.16 13.91
#